data_79262dd6309228c084cbf4b220f183f0
#
_entry.id   79262dd6309228c084cbf4b220f183f0
#
_cell.length_a   1.000
_cell.length_b   1.000
_cell.length_c   1.000
_cell.angle_alpha   90.00
_cell.angle_beta   90.00
_cell.angle_gamma   90.00
#
_symmetry.space_group_name_H-M   'P 1'
#
loop_
_entity.id
_entity.type
_entity.pdbx_description
1 polymer ?
#
loop_
_entity_poly.entity_id
_entity_poly.type
_entity_poly.pdbx_seq_one_letter_code
_entity_poly.pdbx_strand_id
1 'polypeptide(L)'
;PIFSVYEHYTSFALGADVGGHFQTRDSLFQMGLALRNIGWQLKGFYEEDWGQHTEMLPLNLELGMSLRLAHAPLRFSVTMHNLQRWNLAPWEEEVKWYDMLFRHTIWALDIVPKSEKFYLTVSYNHRRQAEMAIKEVSSMAGLGLGAGLKIKKFRLGLAYSQYSKSNFTMQASLSTDINQFLK
;
A
#
# COMPACT_ATOMS: atom_id res chain seq x y z
N PRO A 1 -0.29 15.38 10.88
CA PRO A 1 0.90 15.50 11.73
C PRO A 1 1.40 14.11 12.16
N ILE A 2 2.71 13.94 12.21
CA ILE A 2 3.37 12.73 12.70
C ILE A 2 4.17 13.15 13.93
N PHE A 3 3.90 12.49 15.05
CA PHE A 3 4.63 12.71 16.30
C PHE A 3 5.22 11.37 16.73
N SER A 4 6.52 11.34 16.99
CA SER A 4 7.25 10.16 17.40
C SER A 4 8.09 10.44 18.64
N VAL A 5 8.09 9.50 19.57
CA VAL A 5 8.86 9.55 20.82
C VAL A 5 9.69 8.28 20.91
N TYR A 6 10.99 8.44 21.11
CA TYR A 6 11.91 7.35 21.37
C TYR A 6 12.79 7.69 22.57
N GLU A 7 12.60 7.02 23.69
CA GLU A 7 13.22 7.32 24.96
C GLU A 7 13.02 8.79 25.39
N HIS A 8 14.09 9.61 25.40
CA HIS A 8 14.05 11.04 25.72
C HIS A 8 13.97 11.94 24.48
N TYR A 9 13.99 11.35 23.28
CA TYR A 9 13.99 12.09 22.02
C TYR A 9 12.59 12.17 21.41
N THR A 10 12.26 13.34 20.89
CA THR A 10 10.98 13.59 20.22
C THR A 10 11.20 14.10 18.82
N SER A 11 10.42 13.61 17.87
CA SER A 11 10.40 14.09 16.50
C SER A 11 9.00 14.52 16.10
N PHE A 12 8.92 15.58 15.30
CA PHE A 12 7.66 16.09 14.76
C PHE A 12 7.77 16.38 13.28
N ALA A 13 6.81 15.91 12.50
CA ALA A 13 6.72 16.15 11.06
C ALA A 13 5.30 16.55 10.64
N LEU A 14 5.22 17.36 9.59
CA LEU A 14 3.99 17.68 8.90
C LEU A 14 4.01 17.14 7.48
N GLY A 15 2.93 16.50 7.08
CA GLY A 15 2.74 16.01 5.73
C GLY A 15 1.31 16.14 5.28
N ALA A 16 1.13 16.18 3.97
CA ALA A 16 -0.14 16.19 3.29
C ALA A 16 -0.14 15.15 2.16
N ASP A 17 -1.32 14.58 1.90
CA ASP A 17 -1.56 13.68 0.78
C ASP A 17 -2.59 14.33 -0.15
N VAL A 18 -2.36 14.23 -1.46
CA VAL A 18 -3.28 14.73 -2.50
C VAL A 18 -3.53 13.62 -3.49
N GLY A 19 -4.78 13.43 -3.88
CA GLY A 19 -5.12 12.39 -4.83
C GLY A 19 -6.39 12.69 -5.61
N GLY A 20 -6.49 12.03 -6.78
CA GLY A 20 -7.65 12.04 -7.63
C GLY A 20 -8.11 10.62 -7.96
N HIS A 21 -9.40 10.45 -8.13
CA HIS A 21 -10.01 9.18 -8.45
C HIS A 21 -10.99 9.34 -9.61
N PHE A 22 -10.89 8.44 -10.56
CA PHE A 22 -11.81 8.31 -11.69
C PHE A 22 -12.49 6.95 -11.65
N GLN A 23 -13.78 6.92 -11.93
CA GLN A 23 -14.58 5.71 -12.02
C GLN A 23 -15.54 5.81 -13.23
N THR A 24 -15.63 4.75 -14.01
CA THR A 24 -16.63 4.65 -15.08
C THR A 24 -18.04 4.56 -14.50
N ARG A 25 -19.04 4.98 -15.28
CA ARG A 25 -20.46 4.99 -14.83
C ARG A 25 -20.98 3.61 -14.45
N ASP A 26 -20.49 2.56 -15.10
CA ASP A 26 -20.80 1.16 -14.80
C ASP A 26 -20.02 0.59 -13.62
N SER A 27 -19.10 1.40 -13.05
CA SER A 27 -18.21 1.01 -11.93
C SER A 27 -17.32 -0.20 -12.22
N LEU A 28 -17.14 -0.55 -13.51
CA LEU A 28 -16.31 -1.68 -13.88
C LEU A 28 -14.82 -1.32 -13.91
N PHE A 29 -14.50 -0.12 -14.37
CA PHE A 29 -13.12 0.39 -14.35
C PHE A 29 -12.95 1.54 -13.37
N GLN A 30 -11.88 1.50 -12.61
CA GLN A 30 -11.49 2.56 -11.67
C GLN A 30 -10.00 2.84 -11.80
N MET A 31 -9.62 4.09 -11.66
CA MET A 31 -8.23 4.55 -11.66
C MET A 31 -8.06 5.64 -10.60
N GLY A 32 -6.95 5.62 -9.90
CA GLY A 32 -6.61 6.62 -8.88
C GLY A 32 -5.14 7.00 -8.97
N LEU A 33 -4.85 8.27 -8.80
CA LEU A 33 -3.50 8.81 -8.68
C LEU A 33 -3.40 9.51 -7.33
N ALA A 34 -2.34 9.22 -6.59
CA ALA A 34 -2.08 9.83 -5.28
C ALA A 34 -0.62 10.24 -5.15
N LEU A 35 -0.41 11.43 -4.61
CA LEU A 35 0.90 11.92 -4.19
C LEU A 35 0.86 12.01 -2.65
N ARG A 36 1.67 11.19 -2.00
CA ARG A 36 1.64 10.99 -0.55
C ARG A 36 2.93 11.49 0.11
N ASN A 37 2.80 11.84 1.39
CA ASN A 37 3.90 12.30 2.22
C ASN A 37 4.59 13.57 1.68
N ILE A 38 3.82 14.53 1.15
CA ILE A 38 4.33 15.85 0.79
C ILE A 38 4.59 16.61 2.08
N GLY A 39 5.82 16.66 2.55
CA GLY A 39 6.09 17.32 3.84
C GLY A 39 7.52 17.22 4.32
N TRP A 40 7.74 17.80 5.51
CA TRP A 40 9.02 17.89 6.15
C TRP A 40 8.94 17.53 7.63
N GLN A 41 10.03 17.01 8.13
CA GLN A 41 10.28 16.90 9.55
C GLN A 41 10.63 18.31 10.07
N LEU A 42 9.87 18.80 11.03
CA LEU A 42 10.08 20.12 11.65
C LEU A 42 11.02 20.03 12.87
N LYS A 43 11.06 18.85 13.51
CA LYS A 43 11.96 18.56 14.62
C LYS A 43 12.53 17.14 14.42
N GLY A 44 13.86 17.04 14.35
CA GLY A 44 14.60 15.77 14.33
C GLY A 44 14.71 15.14 15.71
N PHE A 45 15.15 13.88 15.79
CA PHE A 45 15.39 13.20 17.07
C PHE A 45 16.62 13.71 17.80
N TYR A 46 17.62 14.21 17.09
CA TYR A 46 18.89 14.67 17.64
C TYR A 46 19.07 16.16 17.41
N GLU A 47 19.54 16.84 18.46
CA GLU A 47 20.10 18.19 18.40
C GLU A 47 21.61 18.01 18.51
N GLU A 48 22.33 18.01 17.40
CA GLU A 48 23.79 18.09 17.41
C GLU A 48 24.24 19.55 17.42
N ASP A 49 25.48 19.79 17.87
CA ASP A 49 26.10 21.14 17.93
C ASP A 49 26.15 21.86 16.56
N TRP A 50 25.85 21.17 15.47
CA TRP A 50 25.85 21.63 14.07
C TRP A 50 24.47 21.97 13.52
N GLY A 51 23.41 21.93 14.33
CA GLY A 51 22.02 22.24 13.95
C GLY A 51 21.10 21.03 13.88
N GLN A 52 19.79 21.31 13.81
CA GLN A 52 18.77 20.27 13.69
C GLN A 52 18.82 19.62 12.29
N HIS A 53 19.07 18.33 12.22
CA HIS A 53 18.90 17.56 10.99
C HIS A 53 17.41 17.27 10.79
N THR A 54 16.80 17.98 9.84
CA THR A 54 15.41 17.77 9.42
C THR A 54 15.40 17.19 8.01
N GLU A 55 14.57 16.17 7.79
CA GLU A 55 14.47 15.47 6.51
C GLU A 55 13.10 15.69 5.86
N MET A 56 13.07 15.59 4.54
CA MET A 56 11.81 15.49 3.82
C MET A 56 11.16 14.14 4.11
N LEU A 57 9.83 14.13 4.27
CA LEU A 57 9.09 12.88 4.34
C LEU A 57 9.28 12.09 3.04
N PRO A 58 9.27 10.75 3.10
CA PRO A 58 9.46 9.91 1.93
C PRO A 58 8.28 10.06 0.95
N LEU A 59 8.42 11.02 0.04
CA LEU A 59 7.44 11.29 -1.01
C LEU A 59 7.13 10.00 -1.77
N ASN A 60 5.85 9.74 -2.06
CA ASN A 60 5.43 8.56 -2.80
C ASN A 60 4.34 8.92 -3.81
N LEU A 61 4.65 8.75 -5.10
CA LEU A 61 3.69 8.84 -6.19
C LEU A 61 3.14 7.46 -6.49
N GLU A 62 1.83 7.31 -6.36
CA GLU A 62 1.10 6.06 -6.53
C GLU A 62 0.05 6.17 -7.65
N LEU A 63 -0.03 5.15 -8.48
CA LEU A 63 -1.09 4.96 -9.47
C LEU A 63 -1.77 3.62 -9.23
N GLY A 64 -3.07 3.64 -9.00
CA GLY A 64 -3.90 2.46 -8.86
C GLY A 64 -4.87 2.30 -10.01
N MET A 65 -5.07 1.08 -10.49
CA MET A 65 -6.09 0.74 -11.49
C MET A 65 -6.79 -0.54 -11.08
N SER A 66 -8.10 -0.63 -11.32
CA SER A 66 -8.85 -1.86 -11.13
C SER A 66 -9.90 -2.08 -12.21
N LEU A 67 -10.10 -3.32 -12.58
CA LEU A 67 -11.09 -3.79 -13.55
C LEU A 67 -11.94 -4.89 -12.92
N ARG A 68 -13.25 -4.63 -12.78
CA ARG A 68 -14.23 -5.61 -12.34
C ARG A 68 -14.90 -6.24 -13.55
N LEU A 69 -15.03 -7.55 -13.56
CA LEU A 69 -15.71 -8.26 -14.62
C LEU A 69 -17.24 -8.15 -14.44
N ALA A 70 -17.95 -7.80 -15.52
CA ALA A 70 -19.42 -7.59 -15.47
C ALA A 70 -20.19 -8.89 -15.14
N HIS A 71 -19.71 -10.04 -15.60
CA HIS A 71 -20.40 -11.32 -15.50
C HIS A 71 -19.76 -12.30 -14.53
N ALA A 72 -18.62 -11.95 -13.92
CA ALA A 72 -17.94 -12.77 -12.93
C ALA A 72 -17.68 -11.98 -11.65
N PRO A 73 -17.67 -12.61 -10.49
CA PRO A 73 -17.41 -11.95 -9.21
C PRO A 73 -15.91 -11.64 -9.00
N LEU A 74 -15.22 -11.27 -10.07
CA LEU A 74 -13.77 -11.05 -10.08
C LEU A 74 -13.44 -9.60 -10.35
N ARG A 75 -12.45 -9.08 -9.62
CA ARG A 75 -11.84 -7.78 -9.84
C ARG A 75 -10.31 -7.94 -9.86
N PHE A 76 -9.69 -7.50 -10.94
CA PHE A 76 -8.24 -7.39 -11.06
C PHE A 76 -7.83 -5.98 -10.65
N SER A 77 -6.76 -5.88 -9.88
CA SER A 77 -6.21 -4.60 -9.47
C SER A 77 -4.70 -4.59 -9.63
N VAL A 78 -4.16 -3.46 -10.04
CA VAL A 78 -2.72 -3.19 -10.02
C VAL A 78 -2.48 -1.84 -9.37
N THR A 79 -1.53 -1.81 -8.44
CA THR A 79 -1.07 -0.58 -7.82
C THR A 79 0.42 -0.42 -8.11
N MET A 80 0.79 0.72 -8.66
CA MET A 80 2.17 1.13 -8.87
C MET A 80 2.53 2.14 -7.78
N HIS A 81 3.69 2.00 -7.18
CA HIS A 81 4.16 2.87 -6.10
C HIS A 81 5.59 3.33 -6.34
N ASN A 82 6.01 4.40 -5.67
CA ASN A 82 7.33 5.03 -5.80
C ASN A 82 7.68 5.45 -7.23
N LEU A 83 6.69 5.88 -8.03
CA LEU A 83 6.88 6.27 -9.43
C LEU A 83 7.81 7.47 -9.62
N GLN A 84 8.01 8.29 -8.58
CA GLN A 84 8.96 9.40 -8.57
C GLN A 84 10.42 8.94 -8.53
N ARG A 85 10.69 7.68 -8.17
CA ARG A 85 12.02 7.11 -8.06
C ARG A 85 12.09 5.79 -8.81
N TRP A 86 12.58 5.82 -10.05
CA TRP A 86 12.61 4.62 -10.88
C TRP A 86 13.53 3.53 -10.34
N ASN A 87 14.74 3.87 -9.89
CA ASN A 87 15.68 2.88 -9.35
C ASN A 87 15.35 2.57 -7.88
N LEU A 88 14.71 1.43 -7.65
CA LEU A 88 14.38 0.90 -6.31
C LEU A 88 15.45 -0.02 -5.74
N ALA A 89 16.43 -0.45 -6.54
CA ALA A 89 17.49 -1.36 -6.13
C ALA A 89 18.88 -0.82 -6.51
N PRO A 90 19.33 0.32 -5.95
CA PRO A 90 20.59 0.95 -6.33
C PRO A 90 21.83 0.12 -5.93
N TRP A 91 21.67 -0.93 -5.14
CA TRP A 91 22.72 -1.86 -4.70
C TRP A 91 22.88 -3.06 -5.64
N GLU A 92 22.01 -3.25 -6.63
CA GLU A 92 22.09 -4.29 -7.63
C GLU A 92 22.69 -3.71 -8.92
N GLU A 93 23.81 -4.26 -9.42
CA GLU A 93 24.53 -3.71 -10.57
C GLU A 93 23.77 -3.88 -11.89
N GLU A 94 23.04 -4.98 -12.07
CA GLU A 94 22.31 -5.27 -13.31
C GLU A 94 20.86 -5.70 -13.05
N VAL A 95 19.97 -4.74 -12.87
CA VAL A 95 18.52 -5.03 -12.83
C VAL A 95 17.90 -4.76 -14.20
N LYS A 96 17.27 -5.77 -14.78
CA LYS A 96 16.59 -5.63 -16.06
C LYS A 96 15.41 -4.66 -15.93
N TRP A 97 15.14 -3.85 -16.96
CA TRP A 97 14.11 -2.82 -16.92
C TRP A 97 12.70 -3.35 -16.56
N TYR A 98 12.35 -4.56 -17.03
CA TYR A 98 11.07 -5.18 -16.72
C TYR A 98 11.00 -5.67 -15.26
N ASP A 99 12.09 -6.17 -14.67
CA ASP A 99 12.12 -6.52 -13.25
C ASP A 99 11.93 -5.25 -12.39
N MET A 100 12.60 -4.15 -12.77
CA MET A 100 12.39 -2.85 -12.12
C MET A 100 10.93 -2.38 -12.22
N LEU A 101 10.29 -2.52 -13.38
CA LEU A 101 8.87 -2.22 -13.55
C LEU A 101 8.00 -3.06 -12.62
N PHE A 102 8.26 -4.37 -12.52
CA PHE A 102 7.52 -5.26 -11.62
C PHE A 102 7.75 -4.93 -10.14
N ARG A 103 8.93 -4.44 -9.76
CA ARG A 103 9.20 -3.97 -8.38
C ARG A 103 8.37 -2.75 -7.99
N HIS A 104 7.90 -1.96 -8.96
CA HIS A 104 6.95 -0.89 -8.70
C HIS A 104 5.51 -1.37 -8.53
N THR A 105 5.18 -2.62 -8.89
CA THR A 105 3.80 -3.09 -8.98
C THR A 105 3.42 -4.04 -7.86
N ILE A 106 2.16 -3.89 -7.41
CA ILE A 106 1.46 -4.85 -6.58
C ILE A 106 0.22 -5.28 -7.35
N TRP A 107 0.07 -6.56 -7.55
CA TRP A 107 -1.05 -7.17 -8.25
C TRP A 107 -2.03 -7.75 -7.25
N ALA A 108 -3.33 -7.61 -7.49
CA ALA A 108 -4.33 -8.24 -6.68
C ALA A 108 -5.49 -8.79 -7.52
N LEU A 109 -6.02 -9.90 -7.07
CA LEU A 109 -7.24 -10.52 -7.55
C LEU A 109 -8.22 -10.61 -6.40
N ASP A 110 -9.37 -9.98 -6.57
CA ASP A 110 -10.45 -10.03 -5.60
C ASP A 110 -11.60 -10.85 -6.12
N ILE A 111 -12.20 -11.65 -5.25
CA ILE A 111 -13.50 -12.27 -5.42
C ILE A 111 -14.53 -11.39 -4.70
N VAL A 112 -15.35 -10.66 -5.46
CA VAL A 112 -16.35 -9.71 -4.94
C VAL A 112 -17.71 -10.05 -5.54
N PRO A 113 -18.56 -10.79 -4.83
CA PRO A 113 -19.92 -11.09 -5.28
C PRO A 113 -20.74 -9.82 -5.54
N LYS A 114 -21.79 -9.92 -6.35
CA LYS A 114 -22.70 -8.79 -6.65
C LYS A 114 -23.34 -8.20 -5.39
N SER A 115 -23.53 -9.01 -4.35
CA SER A 115 -24.07 -8.55 -3.07
C SER A 115 -23.12 -7.66 -2.27
N GLU A 116 -21.81 -7.66 -2.62
CA GLU A 116 -20.73 -6.94 -1.92
C GLU A 116 -20.70 -7.16 -0.39
N LYS A 117 -21.32 -8.26 0.07
CA LYS A 117 -21.36 -8.59 1.50
C LYS A 117 -20.05 -9.12 2.03
N PHE A 118 -19.25 -9.77 1.16
CA PHE A 118 -17.93 -10.24 1.49
C PHE A 118 -16.99 -10.05 0.30
N TYR A 119 -15.70 -10.07 0.57
CA TYR A 119 -14.67 -10.15 -0.44
C TYR A 119 -13.52 -11.06 0.05
N LEU A 120 -12.84 -11.68 -0.89
CA LEU A 120 -11.58 -12.39 -0.69
C LEU A 120 -10.57 -11.80 -1.67
N THR A 121 -9.35 -11.57 -1.19
CA THR A 121 -8.27 -10.97 -1.97
C THR A 121 -7.05 -11.87 -1.92
N VAL A 122 -6.42 -12.08 -3.05
CA VAL A 122 -5.06 -12.60 -3.17
C VAL A 122 -4.21 -11.50 -3.80
N SER A 123 -3.06 -11.20 -3.23
CA SER A 123 -2.16 -10.19 -3.76
C SER A 123 -0.72 -10.67 -3.85
N TYR A 124 0.03 -10.06 -4.76
CA TYR A 124 1.44 -10.34 -4.97
C TYR A 124 2.24 -9.05 -5.14
N ASN A 125 3.30 -8.91 -4.34
CA ASN A 125 4.24 -7.82 -4.37
C ASN A 125 5.61 -8.34 -4.81
N HIS A 126 5.96 -8.07 -6.07
CA HIS A 126 7.21 -8.55 -6.66
C HIS A 126 8.45 -7.97 -5.97
N ARG A 127 8.42 -6.69 -5.60
CA ARG A 127 9.54 -6.06 -4.89
C ARG A 127 9.87 -6.81 -3.60
N ARG A 128 8.85 -7.11 -2.81
CA ARG A 128 9.03 -7.86 -1.55
C ARG A 128 9.60 -9.26 -1.80
N GLN A 129 9.13 -9.93 -2.86
CA GLN A 129 9.71 -11.20 -3.27
C GLN A 129 11.19 -11.06 -3.63
N ALA A 130 11.56 -10.06 -4.43
CA ALA A 130 12.94 -9.84 -4.86
C ALA A 130 13.90 -9.48 -3.71
N GLU A 131 13.43 -8.62 -2.78
CA GLU A 131 14.27 -8.13 -1.67
C GLU A 131 14.37 -9.12 -0.50
N MET A 132 13.32 -9.93 -0.24
CA MET A 132 13.20 -10.76 0.97
C MET A 132 13.29 -12.26 0.72
N ALA A 133 13.32 -12.70 -0.54
CA ALA A 133 13.49 -14.10 -0.87
C ALA A 133 14.95 -14.54 -0.66
N ILE A 134 15.12 -15.62 0.08
CA ILE A 134 16.42 -16.28 0.20
C ILE A 134 16.58 -17.19 -1.01
N LYS A 135 17.62 -17.00 -1.82
CA LYS A 135 17.83 -17.70 -3.10
C LYS A 135 17.79 -19.23 -3.02
N GLU A 136 18.13 -19.80 -1.88
CA GLU A 136 18.22 -21.25 -1.68
C GLU A 136 16.94 -21.89 -1.10
N VAL A 137 15.94 -21.08 -0.74
CA VAL A 137 14.74 -21.58 -0.08
C VAL A 137 13.49 -20.98 -0.74
N SER A 138 12.58 -21.86 -1.15
CA SER A 138 11.26 -21.42 -1.63
C SER A 138 10.58 -20.56 -0.57
N SER A 139 10.29 -19.30 -0.90
CA SER A 139 9.69 -18.32 -0.02
C SER A 139 8.39 -17.81 -0.62
N MET A 140 7.34 -17.74 0.19
CA MET A 140 6.07 -17.07 -0.16
C MET A 140 6.12 -15.56 0.12
N ALA A 141 7.32 -14.97 0.27
CA ALA A 141 7.48 -13.53 0.45
C ALA A 141 6.78 -12.77 -0.68
N GLY A 142 6.11 -11.69 -0.33
CA GLY A 142 5.35 -10.89 -1.28
C GLY A 142 3.91 -11.36 -1.52
N LEU A 143 3.52 -12.56 -1.08
CA LEU A 143 2.11 -12.98 -1.13
C LEU A 143 1.32 -12.36 0.03
N GLY A 144 0.09 -11.94 -0.29
CA GLY A 144 -0.88 -11.44 0.67
C GLY A 144 -2.25 -12.08 0.45
N LEU A 145 -2.96 -12.31 1.54
CA LEU A 145 -4.33 -12.80 1.56
C LEU A 145 -5.19 -11.83 2.35
N GLY A 146 -6.38 -11.55 1.86
CA GLY A 146 -7.33 -10.68 2.52
C GLY A 146 -8.72 -11.27 2.51
N ALA A 147 -9.50 -10.98 3.55
CA ALA A 147 -10.91 -11.29 3.60
C ALA A 147 -11.65 -10.15 4.29
N GLY A 148 -12.87 -9.86 3.84
CA GLY A 148 -13.69 -8.87 4.50
C GLY A 148 -15.16 -9.16 4.40
N LEU A 149 -15.90 -8.63 5.38
CA LEU A 149 -17.34 -8.77 5.53
C LEU A 149 -17.98 -7.39 5.71
N LYS A 150 -19.09 -7.17 5.01
CA LYS A 150 -19.94 -6.00 5.20
C LYS A 150 -21.16 -6.41 6.03
N ILE A 151 -21.25 -5.91 7.25
CA ILE A 151 -22.35 -6.15 8.18
C ILE A 151 -23.08 -4.83 8.38
N LYS A 152 -24.24 -4.67 7.72
CA LYS A 152 -25.03 -3.43 7.73
C LYS A 152 -24.17 -2.23 7.30
N LYS A 153 -23.85 -1.33 8.24
CA LYS A 153 -23.08 -0.10 8.02
C LYS A 153 -21.58 -0.26 8.25
N PHE A 154 -21.15 -1.42 8.78
CA PHE A 154 -19.76 -1.69 9.11
C PHE A 154 -19.13 -2.62 8.10
N ARG A 155 -17.86 -2.38 7.82
CA ARG A 155 -16.98 -3.28 7.06
C ARG A 155 -15.86 -3.74 7.96
N LEU A 156 -15.74 -5.06 8.11
CA LEU A 156 -14.66 -5.72 8.82
C LEU A 156 -13.70 -6.30 7.78
N GLY A 157 -12.42 -6.13 7.97
CA GLY A 157 -11.40 -6.71 7.10
C GLY A 157 -10.29 -7.36 7.93
N LEU A 158 -9.80 -8.49 7.42
CA LEU A 158 -8.61 -9.17 7.92
C LEU A 158 -7.65 -9.34 6.74
N ALA A 159 -6.38 -9.09 6.96
CA ALA A 159 -5.34 -9.31 5.97
C ALA A 159 -4.14 -10.01 6.59
N TYR A 160 -3.56 -10.90 5.82
CA TYR A 160 -2.32 -11.60 6.09
C TYR A 160 -1.31 -11.29 5.00
N SER A 161 -0.09 -11.01 5.34
CA SER A 161 1.00 -10.73 4.40
C SER A 161 2.27 -11.42 4.84
N GLN A 162 2.84 -12.22 3.96
CA GLN A 162 4.14 -12.85 4.18
C GLN A 162 5.25 -11.90 3.75
N TYR A 163 6.09 -11.50 4.69
CA TYR A 163 7.25 -10.64 4.41
C TYR A 163 8.49 -11.43 4.05
N SER A 164 8.82 -12.44 4.85
CA SER A 164 9.94 -13.35 4.63
C SER A 164 9.54 -14.75 5.09
N LYS A 165 10.44 -15.71 5.02
CA LYS A 165 10.16 -17.09 5.47
C LYS A 165 9.66 -17.16 6.91
N SER A 166 10.17 -16.30 7.80
CA SER A 166 9.85 -16.32 9.23
C SER A 166 8.96 -15.19 9.71
N ASN A 167 8.77 -14.14 8.89
CA ASN A 167 8.05 -12.94 9.28
C ASN A 167 6.78 -12.76 8.45
N PHE A 168 5.68 -12.58 9.15
CA PHE A 168 4.38 -12.26 8.58
C PHE A 168 3.74 -11.10 9.33
N THR A 169 2.77 -10.46 8.70
CA THR A 169 1.94 -9.43 9.32
C THR A 169 0.48 -9.80 9.18
N MET A 170 -0.26 -9.63 10.27
CA MET A 170 -1.71 -9.69 10.27
C MET A 170 -2.28 -8.32 10.60
N GLN A 171 -3.30 -7.91 9.85
CA GLN A 171 -3.99 -6.64 10.05
C GLN A 171 -5.49 -6.88 10.16
N ALA A 172 -6.13 -6.18 11.11
CA ALA A 172 -7.57 -6.10 11.21
C ALA A 172 -8.01 -4.66 10.96
N SER A 173 -9.09 -4.48 10.22
CA SER A 173 -9.66 -3.17 9.93
C SER A 173 -11.15 -3.15 10.21
N LEU A 174 -11.61 -2.02 10.73
CA LEU A 174 -13.03 -1.70 10.89
C LEU A 174 -13.28 -0.36 10.23
N SER A 175 -14.19 -0.31 9.27
CA SER A 175 -14.59 0.92 8.62
C SER A 175 -16.09 1.08 8.56
N THR A 176 -16.56 2.33 8.56
CA THR A 176 -17.97 2.68 8.40
C THR A 176 -18.11 3.92 7.54
N ASP A 177 -19.23 4.05 6.86
CA ASP A 177 -19.59 5.23 6.08
C ASP A 177 -20.57 6.08 6.88
N ILE A 178 -20.14 7.29 7.26
CA ILE A 178 -20.91 8.22 8.09
C ILE A 178 -22.21 8.63 7.39
N ASN A 179 -22.21 8.75 6.05
CA ASN A 179 -23.39 9.12 5.28
C ASN A 179 -24.56 8.12 5.45
N GLN A 180 -24.28 6.88 5.84
CA GLN A 180 -25.30 5.87 6.10
C GLN A 180 -26.02 6.07 7.46
N PHE A 181 -25.51 6.96 8.31
CA PHE A 181 -26.13 7.31 9.60
C PHE A 181 -26.96 8.58 9.53
N LEU A 182 -26.77 9.39 8.48
CA LEU A 182 -27.43 10.69 8.30
C LEU A 182 -28.74 10.60 7.48
N LYS A 183 -29.20 9.38 7.16
CA LYS A 183 -30.50 9.12 6.48
C LYS A 183 -31.55 8.68 7.44
#